data_37e3ba8471ad40ced04b89906473533a
#
_entry.id   37e3ba8471ad40ced04b89906473533a
#
_cell.length_a   1.000
_cell.length_b   1.000
_cell.length_c   1.000
_cell.angle_alpha   90.00
_cell.angle_beta   90.00
_cell.angle_gamma   90.00
#
_symmetry.space_group_name_H-M   'P 1'
#
loop_
_entity.id
_entity.type
_entity.pdbx_description
1 polymer ?
#
loop_
_entity_poly.entity_id
_entity_poly.type
_entity_poly.pdbx_seq_one_letter_code
_entity_poly.pdbx_strand_id
1 'polypeptide(L)'
;MTDIQRIAKKITWVLFITQSLASAGFIAAAAINPILGAKLASDRSLATLPVAVYLLSGAFSASAWGYIMDRIGRRNAIVSGLVLGILGNALVLVAIESASFLLVLIGLMLMGITNSAVQLGRFAAAEVNPPNQRGRAISAVVLGGVIGTVLSRVLAVPVSNFAVSIGMDELAGAYLTTLALFAIGAVIVFVGLRPDPRDVGREVAELYPELIPHGEARPISQILREPAAITAVTAMALGQVVMVAIMVITSLHMEDHQHTRSDIYSVISAHTFGMFAPSIISGWLLDKWGRGKMILFGAFILLLACIAAPLSPDVLPLGIALFLLGLGWNFCFVGGSTLLSDQLSPVERSRTQGANDFLVGLASAFISLSSGFIFAASNYTVIAIVAGVISLIPLFMVLFWMRKKPLPVVG
;
A
#
# COMPACT_ATOMS: atom_id res chain seq x y z
N MET A 1 -13.05 14.14 -29.26
CA MET A 1 -13.24 13.65 -27.89
C MET A 1 -14.60 14.13 -27.42
N THR A 2 -15.46 13.22 -26.95
CA THR A 2 -16.72 13.61 -26.33
C THR A 2 -16.44 14.38 -25.04
N ASP A 3 -17.36 15.24 -24.56
CA ASP A 3 -17.17 16.01 -23.33
C ASP A 3 -16.92 15.10 -22.12
N ILE A 4 -17.59 13.94 -22.06
CA ILE A 4 -17.37 12.90 -21.04
C ILE A 4 -15.93 12.40 -21.03
N GLN A 5 -15.32 12.13 -22.18
CA GLN A 5 -13.93 11.67 -22.25
C GLN A 5 -12.93 12.74 -21.76
N ARG A 6 -13.21 14.03 -22.03
CA ARG A 6 -12.39 15.13 -21.52
C ARG A 6 -12.48 15.24 -20.00
N ILE A 7 -13.69 15.12 -19.45
CA ILE A 7 -13.95 15.13 -18.01
C ILE A 7 -13.30 13.92 -17.35
N ALA A 8 -13.46 12.71 -17.88
CA ALA A 8 -12.83 11.50 -17.34
C ALA A 8 -11.30 11.60 -17.30
N LYS A 9 -10.68 12.14 -18.36
CA LYS A 9 -9.24 12.38 -18.41
C LYS A 9 -8.80 13.39 -17.33
N LYS A 10 -9.52 14.51 -17.17
CA LYS A 10 -9.25 15.50 -16.12
C LYS A 10 -9.34 14.88 -14.74
N ILE A 11 -10.40 14.16 -14.43
CA ILE A 11 -10.62 13.47 -13.15
C ILE A 11 -9.47 12.48 -12.87
N THR A 12 -9.11 11.66 -13.84
CA THR A 12 -8.01 10.70 -13.71
C THR A 12 -6.68 11.39 -13.40
N TRP A 13 -6.39 12.55 -14.05
CA TRP A 13 -5.18 13.33 -13.77
C TRP A 13 -5.18 13.95 -12.38
N VAL A 14 -6.31 14.50 -11.92
CA VAL A 14 -6.44 15.03 -10.54
C VAL A 14 -6.18 13.92 -9.51
N LEU A 15 -6.76 12.74 -9.72
CA LEU A 15 -6.57 11.59 -8.83
C LEU A 15 -5.13 11.05 -8.89
N PHE A 16 -4.49 11.04 -10.06
CA PHE A 16 -3.07 10.70 -10.21
C PHE A 16 -2.16 11.65 -9.40
N ILE A 17 -2.36 12.96 -9.53
CA ILE A 17 -1.59 13.96 -8.78
C ILE A 17 -1.82 13.79 -7.28
N THR A 18 -3.08 13.61 -6.86
CA THR A 18 -3.44 13.38 -5.45
C THR A 18 -2.77 12.12 -4.90
N GLN A 19 -2.79 11.02 -5.66
CA GLN A 19 -2.11 9.79 -5.29
C GLN A 19 -0.61 9.99 -5.17
N SER A 20 0.00 10.75 -6.09
CA SER A 20 1.44 11.04 -6.06
C SER A 20 1.84 11.80 -4.79
N LEU A 21 1.10 12.86 -4.46
CA LEU A 21 1.35 13.67 -3.26
C LEU A 21 1.12 12.86 -1.99
N ALA A 22 -0.01 12.15 -1.91
CA ALA A 22 -0.34 11.35 -0.74
C ALA A 22 0.67 10.20 -0.53
N SER A 23 1.06 9.50 -1.60
CA SER A 23 2.09 8.44 -1.51
C SER A 23 3.43 9.00 -1.04
N ALA A 24 3.84 10.20 -1.51
CA ALA A 24 5.06 10.83 -1.04
C ALA A 24 5.05 11.06 0.47
N GLY A 25 3.94 11.58 1.00
CA GLY A 25 3.75 11.77 2.43
C GLY A 25 3.77 10.45 3.21
N PHE A 26 2.98 9.46 2.79
CA PHE A 26 2.94 8.15 3.45
C PHE A 26 4.32 7.47 3.46
N ILE A 27 5.09 7.53 2.38
CA ILE A 27 6.43 6.93 2.29
C ILE A 27 7.41 7.66 3.21
N ALA A 28 7.36 9.01 3.27
CA ALA A 28 8.19 9.79 4.17
C ALA A 28 7.92 9.43 5.64
N ALA A 29 6.66 9.35 6.04
CA ALA A 29 6.26 8.95 7.39
C ALA A 29 6.62 7.48 7.68
N ALA A 30 6.38 6.56 6.73
CA ALA A 30 6.65 5.13 6.90
C ALA A 30 8.12 4.83 7.20
N ALA A 31 9.06 5.59 6.63
CA ALA A 31 10.48 5.46 6.90
C ALA A 31 10.85 5.79 8.35
N ILE A 32 10.08 6.65 9.01
CA ILE A 32 10.38 7.22 10.34
C ILE A 32 9.49 6.64 11.44
N ASN A 33 8.30 6.12 11.10
CA ASN A 33 7.34 5.62 12.10
C ASN A 33 7.93 4.63 13.12
N PRO A 34 8.73 3.61 12.75
CA PRO A 34 9.31 2.68 13.71
C PRO A 34 10.35 3.36 14.62
N ILE A 35 11.12 4.31 14.09
CA ILE A 35 12.12 5.08 14.83
C ILE A 35 11.42 5.97 15.86
N LEU A 36 10.37 6.70 15.46
CA LEU A 36 9.57 7.49 16.38
C LEU A 36 8.92 6.61 17.46
N GLY A 37 8.43 5.44 17.05
CA GLY A 37 7.90 4.44 17.97
C GLY A 37 8.93 4.01 19.01
N ALA A 38 10.16 3.67 18.59
CA ALA A 38 11.25 3.29 19.51
C ALA A 38 11.69 4.44 20.42
N LYS A 39 11.65 5.68 19.92
CA LYS A 39 12.04 6.87 20.69
C LYS A 39 11.05 7.20 21.81
N LEU A 40 9.74 7.00 21.58
CA LEU A 40 8.69 7.45 22.51
C LEU A 40 8.02 6.32 23.27
N ALA A 41 8.19 5.05 22.88
CA ALA A 41 7.67 3.93 23.65
C ALA A 41 8.47 3.72 24.93
N SER A 42 7.79 3.26 25.99
CA SER A 42 8.44 2.85 27.23
C SER A 42 9.25 1.55 27.07
N ASP A 43 8.92 0.74 26.10
CA ASP A 43 9.58 -0.53 25.77
C ASP A 43 9.85 -0.58 24.26
N ARG A 44 11.08 -0.94 23.90
CA ARG A 44 11.52 -1.06 22.50
C ARG A 44 10.70 -2.09 21.68
N SER A 45 10.13 -3.08 22.34
CA SER A 45 9.24 -4.06 21.68
C SER A 45 8.00 -3.41 21.06
N LEU A 46 7.59 -2.24 21.58
CA LEU A 46 6.46 -1.46 21.07
C LEU A 46 6.83 -0.49 19.94
N ALA A 47 8.08 -0.48 19.47
CA ALA A 47 8.55 0.42 18.42
C ALA A 47 7.70 0.36 17.12
N THR A 48 7.17 -0.80 16.80
CA THR A 48 6.35 -1.03 15.59
C THR A 48 4.85 -0.91 15.84
N LEU A 49 4.41 -0.71 17.08
CA LEU A 49 2.98 -0.54 17.40
C LEU A 49 2.33 0.62 16.62
N PRO A 50 2.99 1.79 16.45
CA PRO A 50 2.46 2.87 15.64
C PRO A 50 2.13 2.43 14.20
N VAL A 51 3.00 1.63 13.58
CA VAL A 51 2.79 1.08 12.22
C VAL A 51 1.64 0.08 12.22
N ALA A 52 1.56 -0.79 13.23
CA ALA A 52 0.45 -1.74 13.36
C ALA A 52 -0.90 -1.03 13.49
N VAL A 53 -0.99 0.02 14.29
CA VAL A 53 -2.20 0.86 14.44
C VAL A 53 -2.58 1.53 13.11
N TYR A 54 -1.61 2.09 12.38
CA TYR A 54 -1.82 2.64 11.05
C TYR A 54 -2.41 1.61 10.07
N LEU A 55 -1.83 0.42 10.00
CA LEU A 55 -2.28 -0.65 9.10
C LEU A 55 -3.68 -1.16 9.48
N LEU A 56 -3.91 -1.35 10.78
CA LEU A 56 -5.19 -1.84 11.31
C LEU A 56 -6.32 -0.84 11.05
N SER A 57 -6.10 0.43 11.36
CA SER A 57 -7.09 1.49 11.13
C SER A 57 -7.42 1.65 9.64
N GLY A 58 -6.43 1.51 8.77
CA GLY A 58 -6.60 1.47 7.32
C GLY A 58 -7.50 0.32 6.88
N ALA A 59 -7.24 -0.90 7.36
CA ALA A 59 -8.03 -2.09 7.01
C ALA A 59 -9.51 -1.95 7.42
N PHE A 60 -9.77 -1.48 8.64
CA PHE A 60 -11.16 -1.29 9.13
C PHE A 60 -11.89 -0.14 8.45
N SER A 61 -11.20 0.95 8.13
CA SER A 61 -11.83 2.14 7.55
C SER A 61 -12.16 1.99 6.06
N ALA A 62 -11.57 1.05 5.34
CA ALA A 62 -11.78 0.88 3.91
C ALA A 62 -13.26 0.69 3.52
N SER A 63 -13.98 -0.16 4.27
CA SER A 63 -15.41 -0.39 4.04
C SER A 63 -16.25 0.83 4.39
N ALA A 64 -15.92 1.53 5.47
CA ALA A 64 -16.62 2.74 5.89
C ALA A 64 -16.47 3.85 4.83
N TRP A 65 -15.27 4.02 4.27
CA TRP A 65 -15.05 5.00 3.21
C TRP A 65 -15.83 4.70 1.94
N GLY A 66 -15.97 3.44 1.56
CA GLY A 66 -16.84 3.06 0.43
C GLY A 66 -18.25 3.60 0.61
N TYR A 67 -18.85 3.35 1.79
CA TYR A 67 -20.19 3.84 2.12
C TYR A 67 -20.29 5.38 2.20
N ILE A 68 -19.30 6.03 2.79
CA ILE A 68 -19.23 7.49 2.87
C ILE A 68 -19.16 8.09 1.46
N MET A 69 -18.30 7.53 0.59
CA MET A 69 -18.16 7.95 -0.80
C MET A 69 -19.47 7.87 -1.59
N ASP A 70 -20.29 6.85 -1.33
CA ASP A 70 -21.60 6.71 -1.97
C ASP A 70 -22.61 7.79 -1.50
N ARG A 71 -22.50 8.21 -0.23
CA ARG A 71 -23.40 9.22 0.35
C ARG A 71 -23.04 10.66 -0.01
N ILE A 72 -21.78 11.06 0.26
CA ILE A 72 -21.36 12.47 0.13
C ILE A 72 -20.59 12.78 -1.16
N GLY A 73 -20.40 11.77 -2.03
CA GLY A 73 -19.62 11.87 -3.27
C GLY A 73 -18.14 11.56 -3.06
N ARG A 74 -17.44 11.27 -4.18
CA ARG A 74 -16.03 10.89 -4.17
C ARG A 74 -15.12 12.06 -3.78
N ARG A 75 -15.42 13.25 -4.28
CA ARG A 75 -14.67 14.47 -3.99
C ARG A 75 -14.66 14.80 -2.50
N ASN A 76 -15.85 14.93 -1.89
CA ASN A 76 -15.95 15.32 -0.50
C ASN A 76 -15.34 14.27 0.44
N ALA A 77 -15.52 12.99 0.13
CA ALA A 77 -14.94 11.90 0.92
C ALA A 77 -13.40 11.91 0.89
N ILE A 78 -12.77 12.07 -0.30
CA ILE A 78 -11.31 12.14 -0.41
C ILE A 78 -10.77 13.39 0.30
N VAL A 79 -11.44 14.55 0.16
CA VAL A 79 -11.06 15.77 0.89
C VAL A 79 -11.15 15.56 2.39
N SER A 80 -12.24 14.99 2.89
CA SER A 80 -12.40 14.69 4.33
C SER A 80 -11.32 13.73 4.82
N GLY A 81 -10.98 12.71 4.03
CA GLY A 81 -9.86 11.80 4.33
C GLY A 81 -8.54 12.54 4.44
N LEU A 82 -8.21 13.43 3.49
CA LEU A 82 -6.97 14.21 3.53
C LEU A 82 -6.94 15.19 4.71
N VAL A 83 -8.08 15.81 5.06
CA VAL A 83 -8.20 16.66 6.27
C VAL A 83 -7.94 15.86 7.54
N LEU A 84 -8.48 14.64 7.66
CA LEU A 84 -8.14 13.74 8.77
C LEU A 84 -6.66 13.44 8.83
N GLY A 85 -6.01 13.24 7.67
CA GLY A 85 -4.57 13.05 7.58
C GLY A 85 -3.76 14.27 8.01
N ILE A 86 -4.21 15.49 7.67
CA ILE A 86 -3.59 16.73 8.14
C ILE A 86 -3.67 16.81 9.67
N LEU A 87 -4.84 16.52 10.25
CA LEU A 87 -5.02 16.47 11.70
C LEU A 87 -4.16 15.39 12.34
N GLY A 88 -4.07 14.19 11.72
CA GLY A 88 -3.21 13.12 12.19
C GLY A 88 -1.74 13.52 12.22
N ASN A 89 -1.22 14.15 11.16
CA ASN A 89 0.16 14.64 11.12
C ASN A 89 0.40 15.76 12.14
N ALA A 90 -0.54 16.69 12.30
CA ALA A 90 -0.44 17.73 13.31
C ALA A 90 -0.38 17.15 14.74
N LEU A 91 -1.17 16.11 15.03
CA LEU A 91 -1.11 15.39 16.30
C LEU A 91 0.25 14.72 16.51
N VAL A 92 0.84 14.11 15.46
CA VAL A 92 2.18 13.51 15.59
C VAL A 92 3.24 14.58 15.85
N LEU A 93 3.16 15.76 15.21
CA LEU A 93 4.07 16.88 15.51
C LEU A 93 3.97 17.30 16.96
N VAL A 94 2.76 17.46 17.51
CA VAL A 94 2.55 17.74 18.94
C VAL A 94 3.07 16.58 19.81
N ALA A 95 2.90 15.34 19.37
CA ALA A 95 3.37 14.15 20.07
C ALA A 95 4.91 14.11 20.21
N ILE A 96 5.63 14.53 19.16
CA ILE A 96 7.10 14.62 19.18
C ILE A 96 7.55 15.64 20.23
N GLU A 97 6.96 16.84 20.23
CA GLU A 97 7.31 17.91 21.17
C GLU A 97 6.93 17.57 22.62
N SER A 98 5.77 16.93 22.83
CA SER A 98 5.29 16.54 24.16
C SER A 98 5.78 15.16 24.63
N ALA A 99 6.60 14.48 23.84
CA ALA A 99 7.07 13.11 24.06
C ALA A 99 5.94 12.11 24.39
N SER A 100 4.76 12.27 23.73
CA SER A 100 3.57 11.47 24.01
C SER A 100 3.40 10.34 23.02
N PHE A 101 3.67 9.10 23.45
CA PHE A 101 3.46 7.91 22.63
C PHE A 101 1.98 7.71 22.24
N LEU A 102 1.04 8.03 23.15
CA LEU A 102 -0.40 7.91 22.86
C LEU A 102 -0.83 8.82 21.73
N LEU A 103 -0.34 10.06 21.68
CA LEU A 103 -0.67 10.98 20.57
C LEU A 103 -0.10 10.49 19.22
N VAL A 104 1.06 9.83 19.22
CA VAL A 104 1.59 9.15 18.01
C VAL A 104 0.60 8.10 17.53
N LEU A 105 0.10 7.24 18.43
CA LEU A 105 -0.85 6.19 18.06
C LEU A 105 -2.13 6.77 17.45
N ILE A 106 -2.70 7.82 18.06
CA ILE A 106 -3.90 8.49 17.57
C ILE A 106 -3.63 9.16 16.21
N GLY A 107 -2.50 9.85 16.07
CA GLY A 107 -2.12 10.50 14.82
C GLY A 107 -1.95 9.49 13.67
N LEU A 108 -1.25 8.38 13.92
CA LEU A 108 -1.07 7.32 12.91
C LEU A 108 -2.35 6.54 12.63
N MET A 109 -3.24 6.40 13.60
CA MET A 109 -4.60 5.88 13.37
C MET A 109 -5.34 6.74 12.33
N LEU A 110 -5.34 8.07 12.48
CA LEU A 110 -5.95 8.99 11.51
C LEU A 110 -5.26 8.92 10.14
N MET A 111 -3.95 8.78 10.10
CA MET A 111 -3.21 8.59 8.85
C MET A 111 -3.57 7.28 8.14
N GLY A 112 -3.79 6.18 8.89
CA GLY A 112 -4.26 4.91 8.33
C GLY A 112 -5.66 5.03 7.72
N ILE A 113 -6.58 5.71 8.41
CA ILE A 113 -7.91 6.03 7.91
C ILE A 113 -7.82 6.86 6.62
N THR A 114 -6.93 7.84 6.59
CA THR A 114 -6.68 8.68 5.40
C THR A 114 -6.16 7.87 4.22
N ASN A 115 -5.23 6.95 4.47
CA ASN A 115 -4.67 6.11 3.41
C ASN A 115 -5.77 5.34 2.67
N SER A 116 -6.72 4.76 3.40
CA SER A 116 -7.85 4.03 2.79
C SER A 116 -8.71 4.93 1.91
N ALA A 117 -9.01 6.17 2.34
CA ALA A 117 -9.76 7.13 1.55
C ALA A 117 -9.06 7.47 0.23
N VAL A 118 -7.75 7.71 0.28
CA VAL A 118 -6.94 8.04 -0.91
C VAL A 118 -6.83 6.84 -1.86
N GLN A 119 -6.61 5.64 -1.33
CA GLN A 119 -6.50 4.43 -2.14
C GLN A 119 -7.78 4.10 -2.92
N LEU A 120 -8.95 4.47 -2.42
CA LEU A 120 -10.21 4.33 -3.14
C LEU A 120 -10.32 5.27 -4.35
N GLY A 121 -9.51 6.31 -4.43
CA GLY A 121 -9.44 7.22 -5.59
C GLY A 121 -9.19 6.51 -6.92
N ARG A 122 -8.43 5.41 -6.93
CA ARG A 122 -8.22 4.58 -8.13
C ARG A 122 -9.52 4.00 -8.70
N PHE A 123 -10.49 3.68 -7.85
CA PHE A 123 -11.80 3.18 -8.27
C PHE A 123 -12.67 4.31 -8.78
N ALA A 124 -12.59 5.50 -8.18
CA ALA A 124 -13.25 6.70 -8.70
C ALA A 124 -12.74 7.06 -10.12
N ALA A 125 -11.44 6.86 -10.41
CA ALA A 125 -10.92 6.99 -11.77
C ALA A 125 -11.48 5.92 -12.73
N ALA A 126 -11.70 4.70 -12.26
CA ALA A 126 -12.29 3.63 -13.06
C ALA A 126 -13.76 3.92 -13.40
N GLU A 127 -14.54 4.43 -12.44
CA GLU A 127 -15.98 4.71 -12.60
C GLU A 127 -16.28 5.69 -13.74
N VAL A 128 -15.45 6.70 -13.92
CA VAL A 128 -15.64 7.75 -14.93
C VAL A 128 -15.15 7.34 -16.33
N ASN A 129 -14.53 6.18 -16.46
CA ASN A 129 -13.98 5.70 -17.74
C ASN A 129 -14.83 4.56 -18.31
N PRO A 130 -14.88 4.43 -19.66
CA PRO A 130 -15.51 3.29 -20.31
C PRO A 130 -14.90 1.97 -19.83
N PRO A 131 -15.67 0.86 -19.85
CA PRO A 131 -15.23 -0.43 -19.29
C PRO A 131 -13.90 -0.95 -19.83
N ASN A 132 -13.63 -0.75 -21.12
CA ASN A 132 -12.37 -1.14 -21.76
C ASN A 132 -11.16 -0.26 -21.38
N GLN A 133 -11.38 0.86 -20.68
CA GLN A 133 -10.34 1.79 -20.22
C GLN A 133 -10.17 1.82 -18.69
N ARG A 134 -11.06 1.16 -17.92
CA ARG A 134 -11.04 1.15 -16.45
C ARG A 134 -9.70 0.67 -15.89
N GLY A 135 -9.15 -0.41 -16.43
CA GLY A 135 -7.84 -0.92 -16.04
C GLY A 135 -6.71 0.10 -16.25
N ARG A 136 -6.71 0.82 -17.37
CA ARG A 136 -5.73 1.87 -17.65
C ARG A 136 -5.87 3.04 -16.69
N ALA A 137 -7.10 3.43 -16.33
CA ALA A 137 -7.35 4.51 -15.38
C ALA A 137 -6.86 4.15 -13.97
N ILE A 138 -7.11 2.92 -13.49
CA ILE A 138 -6.58 2.41 -12.22
C ILE A 138 -5.05 2.43 -12.24
N SER A 139 -4.45 1.86 -13.29
CA SER A 139 -2.98 1.81 -13.41
C SER A 139 -2.36 3.21 -13.44
N ALA A 140 -2.98 4.16 -14.13
CA ALA A 140 -2.52 5.53 -14.16
C ALA A 140 -2.47 6.16 -12.76
N VAL A 141 -3.52 5.98 -11.95
CA VAL A 141 -3.54 6.49 -10.56
C VAL A 141 -2.49 5.79 -9.71
N VAL A 142 -2.38 4.46 -9.80
CA VAL A 142 -1.40 3.67 -9.02
C VAL A 142 0.05 4.05 -9.36
N LEU A 143 0.34 4.40 -10.63
CA LEU A 143 1.65 4.95 -11.04
C LEU A 143 2.04 6.23 -10.28
N GLY A 144 1.07 6.96 -9.73
CA GLY A 144 1.32 8.05 -8.80
C GLY A 144 2.21 7.65 -7.61
N GLY A 145 2.18 6.37 -7.19
CA GLY A 145 3.08 5.83 -6.18
C GLY A 145 4.56 5.91 -6.56
N VAL A 146 4.90 5.73 -7.85
CA VAL A 146 6.29 5.88 -8.35
C VAL A 146 6.76 7.34 -8.21
N ILE A 147 5.90 8.28 -8.63
CA ILE A 147 6.19 9.71 -8.47
C ILE A 147 6.30 10.07 -6.98
N GLY A 148 5.40 9.52 -6.15
CA GLY A 148 5.43 9.67 -4.70
C GLY A 148 6.74 9.20 -4.07
N THR A 149 7.30 8.08 -4.54
CA THR A 149 8.59 7.56 -4.07
C THR A 149 9.73 8.56 -4.34
N VAL A 150 9.79 9.08 -5.57
CA VAL A 150 10.82 10.07 -5.95
C VAL A 150 10.63 11.35 -5.14
N LEU A 151 9.40 11.84 -5.06
CA LEU A 151 9.08 13.09 -4.36
C LEU A 151 9.37 12.99 -2.86
N SER A 152 9.04 11.86 -2.22
CA SER A 152 9.39 11.59 -0.82
C SER A 152 10.91 11.70 -0.60
N ARG A 153 11.71 11.05 -1.47
CA ARG A 153 13.18 11.08 -1.35
C ARG A 153 13.75 12.47 -1.50
N VAL A 154 13.20 13.28 -2.42
CA VAL A 154 13.67 14.65 -2.69
C VAL A 154 13.30 15.62 -1.57
N LEU A 155 12.11 15.48 -0.98
CA LEU A 155 11.59 16.42 0.01
C LEU A 155 11.99 16.09 1.46
N ALA A 156 12.13 14.81 1.80
CA ALA A 156 12.27 14.37 3.19
C ALA A 156 13.48 15.03 3.89
N VAL A 157 14.66 15.00 3.29
CA VAL A 157 15.88 15.54 3.89
C VAL A 157 15.86 17.09 3.98
N PRO A 158 15.53 17.84 2.91
CA PRO A 158 15.41 19.31 3.02
C PRO A 158 14.40 19.76 4.07
N VAL A 159 13.25 19.09 4.17
CA VAL A 159 12.22 19.47 5.18
C VAL A 159 12.66 19.06 6.59
N SER A 160 13.39 17.94 6.77
CA SER A 160 13.99 17.61 8.07
C SER A 160 15.02 18.66 8.50
N ASN A 161 15.88 19.11 7.59
CA ASN A 161 16.84 20.18 7.88
C ASN A 161 16.14 21.50 8.23
N PHE A 162 15.05 21.82 7.52
CA PHE A 162 14.21 22.97 7.85
C PHE A 162 13.59 22.84 9.25
N ALA A 163 13.04 21.67 9.62
CA ALA A 163 12.50 21.43 10.95
C ALA A 163 13.55 21.69 12.05
N VAL A 164 14.76 21.17 11.88
CA VAL A 164 15.88 21.43 12.79
C VAL A 164 16.24 22.93 12.86
N SER A 165 16.24 23.64 11.73
CA SER A 165 16.57 25.07 11.68
C SER A 165 15.59 25.96 12.46
N ILE A 166 14.35 25.49 12.66
CA ILE A 166 13.32 26.19 13.46
C ILE A 166 13.20 25.62 14.88
N GLY A 167 14.15 24.78 15.32
CA GLY A 167 14.22 24.24 16.67
C GLY A 167 13.35 23.02 16.92
N MET A 168 12.78 22.38 15.90
CA MET A 168 12.03 21.13 16.01
C MET A 168 12.96 19.91 15.92
N ASP A 169 12.47 18.77 16.40
CA ASP A 169 13.13 17.48 16.23
C ASP A 169 13.27 17.12 14.74
N GLU A 170 14.35 16.48 14.33
CA GLU A 170 14.61 16.02 12.96
C GLU A 170 13.49 15.14 12.43
N LEU A 171 12.90 14.27 13.28
CA LEU A 171 11.80 13.37 12.90
C LEU A 171 10.52 14.13 12.50
N ALA A 172 10.34 15.37 12.97
CA ALA A 172 9.21 16.22 12.62
C ALA A 172 9.16 16.51 11.11
N GLY A 173 10.31 16.52 10.41
CA GLY A 173 10.40 16.82 8.98
C GLY A 173 9.55 15.90 8.09
N ALA A 174 9.47 14.61 8.41
CA ALA A 174 8.63 13.67 7.68
C ALA A 174 7.13 14.03 7.78
N TYR A 175 6.68 14.41 8.96
CA TYR A 175 5.28 14.75 9.22
C TYR A 175 4.90 16.13 8.70
N LEU A 176 5.84 17.09 8.74
CA LEU A 176 5.68 18.39 8.07
C LEU A 176 5.55 18.21 6.56
N THR A 177 6.40 17.37 5.96
CA THR A 177 6.30 17.01 4.54
C THR A 177 4.92 16.42 4.23
N THR A 178 4.48 15.44 5.01
CA THR A 178 3.19 14.76 4.80
C THR A 178 2.02 15.73 4.96
N LEU A 179 2.04 16.56 5.98
CA LEU A 179 1.02 17.58 6.24
C LEU A 179 0.88 18.55 5.07
N ALA A 180 2.01 19.10 4.58
CA ALA A 180 2.02 20.01 3.46
C ALA A 180 1.48 19.36 2.17
N LEU A 181 1.93 18.12 1.87
CA LEU A 181 1.48 17.39 0.69
C LEU A 181 0.00 17.02 0.76
N PHE A 182 -0.51 16.67 1.93
CA PHE A 182 -1.94 16.40 2.12
C PHE A 182 -2.78 17.68 2.00
N ALA A 183 -2.30 18.82 2.51
CA ALA A 183 -2.96 20.11 2.35
C ALA A 183 -3.05 20.51 0.87
N ILE A 184 -1.95 20.39 0.13
CA ILE A 184 -1.92 20.65 -1.33
C ILE A 184 -2.87 19.68 -2.04
N GLY A 185 -2.81 18.38 -1.70
CA GLY A 185 -3.70 17.35 -2.26
C GLY A 185 -5.18 17.64 -2.00
N ALA A 186 -5.52 18.06 -0.78
CA ALA A 186 -6.90 18.42 -0.42
C ALA A 186 -7.42 19.60 -1.26
N VAL A 187 -6.60 20.63 -1.47
CA VAL A 187 -6.94 21.78 -2.33
C VAL A 187 -7.12 21.33 -3.77
N ILE A 188 -6.20 20.51 -4.30
CA ILE A 188 -6.27 20.00 -5.68
C ILE A 188 -7.54 19.17 -5.90
N VAL A 189 -7.90 18.30 -4.95
CA VAL A 189 -9.16 17.51 -5.03
C VAL A 189 -10.36 18.43 -4.92
N PHE A 190 -10.39 19.34 -3.95
CA PHE A 190 -11.53 20.22 -3.73
C PHE A 190 -11.86 21.10 -4.93
N VAL A 191 -10.83 21.63 -5.59
CA VAL A 191 -10.97 22.51 -6.76
C VAL A 191 -11.10 21.70 -8.06
N GLY A 192 -10.24 20.69 -8.23
CA GLY A 192 -10.05 19.99 -9.51
C GLY A 192 -11.03 18.86 -9.78
N LEU A 193 -11.52 18.18 -8.72
CA LEU A 193 -12.41 17.01 -8.87
C LEU A 193 -13.87 17.47 -9.04
N ARG A 194 -14.11 18.19 -10.11
CA ARG A 194 -15.43 18.71 -10.51
C ARG A 194 -15.64 18.44 -12.00
N PRO A 195 -16.79 17.86 -12.40
CA PRO A 195 -17.89 17.33 -11.56
C PRO A 195 -17.46 16.17 -10.67
N ASP A 196 -18.29 15.78 -9.69
CA ASP A 196 -17.99 14.65 -8.79
C ASP A 196 -17.90 13.34 -9.62
N PRO A 197 -16.86 12.51 -9.42
CA PRO A 197 -16.72 11.25 -10.14
C PRO A 197 -17.93 10.32 -10.01
N ARG A 198 -18.65 10.35 -8.89
CA ARG A 198 -19.87 9.56 -8.68
C ARG A 198 -20.94 9.90 -9.73
N ASP A 199 -21.14 11.17 -10.00
CA ASP A 199 -22.20 11.62 -10.90
C ASP A 199 -21.82 11.30 -12.36
N VAL A 200 -20.57 11.56 -12.73
CA VAL A 200 -20.03 11.15 -14.06
C VAL A 200 -20.06 9.63 -14.24
N GLY A 201 -19.74 8.87 -13.17
CA GLY A 201 -19.78 7.41 -13.20
C GLY A 201 -21.20 6.86 -13.45
N ARG A 202 -22.24 7.52 -12.93
CA ARG A 202 -23.65 7.19 -13.23
C ARG A 202 -23.99 7.43 -14.70
N GLU A 203 -23.60 8.58 -15.26
CA GLU A 203 -23.80 8.87 -16.69
C GLU A 203 -23.07 7.85 -17.58
N VAL A 204 -21.84 7.47 -17.20
CA VAL A 204 -21.09 6.42 -17.91
C VAL A 204 -21.79 5.06 -17.80
N ALA A 205 -22.32 4.70 -16.63
CA ALA A 205 -23.02 3.43 -16.42
C ALA A 205 -24.32 3.34 -17.27
N GLU A 206 -25.03 4.44 -17.44
CA GLU A 206 -26.23 4.50 -18.31
C GLU A 206 -25.89 4.27 -19.80
N LEU A 207 -24.69 4.65 -20.23
CA LEU A 207 -24.22 4.41 -21.61
C LEU A 207 -23.84 2.94 -21.87
N TYR A 208 -23.63 2.14 -20.81
CA TYR A 208 -23.20 0.74 -20.90
C TYR A 208 -24.05 -0.20 -20.02
N PRO A 209 -25.39 -0.27 -20.23
CA PRO A 209 -26.30 -1.04 -19.36
C PRO A 209 -26.03 -2.55 -19.38
N GLU A 210 -25.49 -3.08 -20.47
CA GLU A 210 -25.11 -4.50 -20.64
C GLU A 210 -24.03 -4.97 -19.66
N LEU A 211 -23.34 -4.04 -19.02
CA LEU A 211 -22.23 -4.31 -18.07
C LEU A 211 -22.66 -4.23 -16.60
N ILE A 212 -23.94 -4.04 -16.34
CA ILE A 212 -24.48 -4.18 -14.99
C ILE A 212 -24.42 -5.67 -14.64
N PRO A 213 -23.66 -6.02 -13.58
CA PRO A 213 -23.53 -7.42 -13.21
C PRO A 213 -24.88 -8.02 -12.83
N HIS A 214 -25.30 -9.08 -13.51
CA HIS A 214 -26.48 -9.85 -13.18
C HIS A 214 -26.07 -11.20 -12.60
N GLY A 215 -26.88 -11.74 -11.70
CA GLY A 215 -26.69 -13.07 -11.09
C GLY A 215 -26.46 -13.03 -9.59
N GLU A 216 -26.55 -14.21 -8.98
CA GLU A 216 -26.30 -14.38 -7.54
C GLU A 216 -24.82 -14.58 -7.26
N ALA A 217 -24.30 -13.90 -6.21
CA ALA A 217 -22.92 -14.02 -5.79
C ALA A 217 -22.75 -15.24 -4.87
N ARG A 218 -21.81 -16.13 -5.18
CA ARG A 218 -21.44 -17.26 -4.31
C ARG A 218 -20.92 -16.74 -2.96
N PRO A 219 -21.15 -17.48 -1.84
CA PRO A 219 -20.52 -17.14 -0.56
C PRO A 219 -18.98 -17.09 -0.66
N ILE A 220 -18.34 -16.17 0.04
CA ILE A 220 -16.87 -16.06 0.06
C ILE A 220 -16.22 -17.37 0.51
N SER A 221 -16.84 -18.07 1.46
CA SER A 221 -16.38 -19.38 1.93
C SER A 221 -16.35 -20.46 0.83
N GLN A 222 -17.23 -20.38 -0.15
CA GLN A 222 -17.22 -21.28 -1.30
C GLN A 222 -16.10 -20.91 -2.28
N ILE A 223 -15.93 -19.62 -2.56
CA ILE A 223 -14.86 -19.12 -3.41
C ILE A 223 -13.49 -19.51 -2.86
N LEU A 224 -13.28 -19.33 -1.55
CA LEU A 224 -12.03 -19.68 -0.88
C LEU A 224 -11.75 -21.18 -0.77
N ARG A 225 -12.69 -22.05 -1.14
CA ARG A 225 -12.42 -23.52 -1.27
C ARG A 225 -11.77 -23.87 -2.60
N GLU A 226 -11.81 -22.99 -3.58
CA GLU A 226 -11.18 -23.22 -4.89
C GLU A 226 -9.64 -23.14 -4.76
N PRO A 227 -8.89 -24.14 -5.27
CA PRO A 227 -7.43 -24.17 -5.14
C PRO A 227 -6.73 -22.95 -5.74
N ALA A 228 -7.27 -22.37 -6.82
CA ALA A 228 -6.76 -21.16 -7.42
C ALA A 228 -6.98 -19.93 -6.52
N ALA A 229 -8.18 -19.79 -5.95
CA ALA A 229 -8.53 -18.66 -5.09
C ALA A 229 -7.70 -18.65 -3.79
N ILE A 230 -7.58 -19.82 -3.12
CA ILE A 230 -6.76 -19.90 -1.91
C ILE A 230 -5.28 -19.66 -2.19
N THR A 231 -4.75 -20.15 -3.33
CA THR A 231 -3.38 -19.86 -3.76
C THR A 231 -3.17 -18.36 -3.99
N ALA A 232 -4.12 -17.69 -4.63
CA ALA A 232 -4.09 -16.27 -4.89
C ALA A 232 -4.08 -15.44 -3.59
N VAL A 233 -5.03 -15.72 -2.68
CA VAL A 233 -5.15 -15.03 -1.39
C VAL A 233 -3.90 -15.26 -0.54
N THR A 234 -3.39 -16.51 -0.49
CA THR A 234 -2.17 -16.84 0.25
C THR A 234 -0.95 -16.09 -0.30
N ALA A 235 -0.81 -16.01 -1.63
CA ALA A 235 0.29 -15.28 -2.26
C ALA A 235 0.25 -13.78 -1.91
N MET A 236 -0.93 -13.15 -1.94
CA MET A 236 -1.09 -11.74 -1.57
C MET A 236 -0.87 -11.51 -0.08
N ALA A 237 -1.51 -12.31 0.79
CA ALA A 237 -1.44 -12.11 2.23
C ALA A 237 -0.05 -12.41 2.78
N LEU A 238 0.55 -13.54 2.43
CA LEU A 238 1.87 -13.90 2.95
C LEU A 238 3.00 -13.13 2.24
N GLY A 239 2.84 -12.77 0.97
CA GLY A 239 3.75 -11.82 0.31
C GLY A 239 3.80 -10.47 1.01
N GLN A 240 2.64 -9.96 1.43
CA GLN A 240 2.51 -8.74 2.23
C GLN A 240 3.13 -8.91 3.62
N VAL A 241 2.87 -10.03 4.30
CA VAL A 241 3.43 -10.35 5.62
C VAL A 241 4.96 -10.36 5.58
N VAL A 242 5.56 -11.04 4.60
CA VAL A 242 7.02 -11.08 4.41
C VAL A 242 7.58 -9.67 4.18
N MET A 243 6.94 -8.90 3.32
CA MET A 243 7.34 -7.54 3.01
C MET A 243 7.29 -6.64 4.24
N VAL A 244 6.18 -6.63 4.99
CA VAL A 244 6.00 -5.79 6.18
C VAL A 244 6.99 -6.19 7.29
N ALA A 245 7.21 -7.51 7.51
CA ALA A 245 8.13 -8.00 8.54
C ALA A 245 9.54 -7.41 8.39
N ILE A 246 10.08 -7.42 7.19
CA ILE A 246 11.43 -6.89 6.90
C ILE A 246 11.42 -5.36 6.88
N MET A 247 10.52 -4.74 6.11
CA MET A 247 10.51 -3.30 5.86
C MET A 247 10.36 -2.49 7.14
N VAL A 248 9.46 -2.90 8.05
CA VAL A 248 9.16 -2.16 9.28
C VAL A 248 10.37 -2.09 10.23
N ILE A 249 11.19 -3.14 10.26
CA ILE A 249 12.38 -3.18 11.15
C ILE A 249 13.61 -2.58 10.46
N THR A 250 13.64 -2.49 9.14
CA THR A 250 14.82 -1.99 8.41
C THR A 250 15.24 -0.59 8.89
N SER A 251 14.31 0.32 9.12
CA SER A 251 14.64 1.68 9.59
C SER A 251 15.31 1.67 10.95
N LEU A 252 14.84 0.83 11.89
CA LEU A 252 15.44 0.65 13.20
C LEU A 252 16.83 -0.02 13.11
N HIS A 253 16.95 -1.05 12.27
CA HIS A 253 18.22 -1.73 12.03
C HIS A 253 19.28 -0.77 11.49
N MET A 254 18.92 0.10 10.54
CA MET A 254 19.82 1.12 10.02
C MET A 254 20.18 2.17 11.06
N GLU A 255 19.23 2.59 11.89
CA GLU A 255 19.49 3.53 13.00
C GLU A 255 20.46 2.94 14.02
N ASP A 256 20.30 1.67 14.38
CA ASP A 256 21.24 0.94 15.28
C ASP A 256 22.67 0.89 14.71
N HIS A 257 22.81 0.90 13.36
CA HIS A 257 24.11 0.95 12.68
C HIS A 257 24.56 2.38 12.36
N GLN A 258 23.96 3.39 12.98
CA GLN A 258 24.35 4.81 12.88
C GLN A 258 24.24 5.40 11.45
N HIS A 259 23.37 4.85 10.61
CA HIS A 259 23.11 5.43 9.29
C HIS A 259 22.36 6.75 9.39
N THR A 260 22.63 7.64 8.45
CA THR A 260 21.95 8.94 8.37
C THR A 260 20.48 8.80 7.94
N ARG A 261 19.65 9.79 8.25
CA ARG A 261 18.26 9.83 7.74
C ARG A 261 18.19 9.75 6.22
N SER A 262 19.16 10.39 5.52
CA SER A 262 19.28 10.31 4.07
C SER A 262 19.48 8.88 3.57
N ASP A 263 20.29 8.08 4.29
CA ASP A 263 20.52 6.67 3.95
C ASP A 263 19.25 5.84 4.13
N ILE A 264 18.55 6.03 5.26
CA ILE A 264 17.27 5.36 5.54
C ILE A 264 16.23 5.68 4.45
N TYR A 265 16.06 6.96 4.11
CA TYR A 265 15.16 7.35 3.02
C TYR A 265 15.57 6.76 1.68
N SER A 266 16.86 6.58 1.41
CA SER A 266 17.37 5.99 0.18
C SER A 266 16.99 4.52 0.06
N VAL A 267 17.18 3.73 1.13
CA VAL A 267 16.84 2.32 1.19
C VAL A 267 15.31 2.10 1.12
N ILE A 268 14.54 2.88 1.87
CA ILE A 268 13.06 2.79 1.82
C ILE A 268 12.54 3.22 0.45
N SER A 269 13.15 4.22 -0.20
CA SER A 269 12.79 4.61 -1.57
C SER A 269 13.13 3.52 -2.59
N ALA A 270 14.26 2.82 -2.44
CA ALA A 270 14.59 1.67 -3.29
C ALA A 270 13.53 0.56 -3.16
N HIS A 271 13.08 0.28 -1.91
CA HIS A 271 12.00 -0.66 -1.64
C HIS A 271 10.69 -0.27 -2.35
N THR A 272 10.21 0.96 -2.10
CA THR A 272 8.94 1.43 -2.67
C THR A 272 9.00 1.59 -4.19
N PHE A 273 10.17 1.92 -4.74
CA PHE A 273 10.39 1.89 -6.18
C PHE A 273 10.25 0.45 -6.73
N GLY A 274 10.81 -0.55 -6.04
CA GLY A 274 10.61 -1.97 -6.35
C GLY A 274 9.15 -2.42 -6.29
N MET A 275 8.34 -1.83 -5.39
CA MET A 275 6.91 -2.12 -5.28
C MET A 275 6.08 -1.58 -6.47
N PHE A 276 6.36 -0.37 -6.92
CA PHE A 276 5.47 0.34 -7.85
C PHE A 276 5.99 0.38 -9.29
N ALA A 277 7.27 0.62 -9.52
CA ALA A 277 7.84 0.77 -10.86
C ALA A 277 7.68 -0.48 -11.74
N PRO A 278 7.86 -1.71 -11.23
CA PRO A 278 7.66 -2.91 -12.03
C PRO A 278 6.23 -3.10 -12.53
N SER A 279 5.23 -2.44 -11.93
CA SER A 279 3.82 -2.55 -12.36
C SER A 279 3.62 -2.12 -13.81
N ILE A 280 4.52 -1.31 -14.38
CA ILE A 280 4.50 -0.92 -15.79
C ILE A 280 4.66 -2.14 -16.71
N ILE A 281 5.49 -3.11 -16.30
CA ILE A 281 5.80 -4.31 -17.09
C ILE A 281 5.13 -5.57 -16.54
N SER A 282 4.68 -5.53 -15.28
CA SER A 282 4.08 -6.70 -14.60
C SER A 282 2.85 -7.22 -15.34
N GLY A 283 2.02 -6.34 -15.90
CA GLY A 283 0.87 -6.74 -16.71
C GLY A 283 1.28 -7.54 -17.96
N TRP A 284 2.28 -7.05 -18.70
CA TRP A 284 2.80 -7.76 -19.87
C TRP A 284 3.46 -9.10 -19.51
N LEU A 285 4.23 -9.14 -18.41
CA LEU A 285 4.81 -10.37 -17.89
C LEU A 285 3.72 -11.38 -17.51
N LEU A 286 2.66 -10.91 -16.86
CA LEU A 286 1.53 -11.72 -16.46
C LEU A 286 0.82 -12.38 -17.66
N ASP A 287 0.64 -11.63 -18.75
CA ASP A 287 0.04 -12.15 -19.99
C ASP A 287 0.97 -13.17 -20.65
N LYS A 288 2.30 -12.95 -20.63
CA LYS A 288 3.27 -13.83 -21.29
C LYS A 288 3.60 -15.07 -20.48
N TRP A 289 3.77 -14.95 -19.15
CA TRP A 289 4.20 -16.05 -18.26
C TRP A 289 3.05 -16.78 -17.61
N GLY A 290 1.90 -16.10 -17.49
CA GLY A 290 0.73 -16.58 -16.74
C GLY A 290 0.85 -16.33 -15.23
N ARG A 291 -0.31 -16.40 -14.56
CA ARG A 291 -0.48 -16.05 -13.14
C ARG A 291 0.42 -16.87 -12.22
N GLY A 292 0.46 -18.19 -12.43
CA GLY A 292 1.23 -19.11 -11.58
C GLY A 292 2.73 -18.85 -11.60
N LYS A 293 3.33 -18.70 -12.80
CA LYS A 293 4.76 -18.39 -12.90
C LYS A 293 5.10 -17.05 -12.29
N MET A 294 4.23 -16.05 -12.45
CA MET A 294 4.47 -14.72 -11.86
C MET A 294 4.48 -14.78 -10.34
N ILE A 295 3.52 -15.47 -9.70
CA ILE A 295 3.50 -15.68 -8.25
C ILE A 295 4.74 -16.46 -7.81
N LEU A 296 5.12 -17.50 -8.55
CA LEU A 296 6.30 -18.31 -8.24
C LEU A 296 7.59 -17.47 -8.22
N PHE A 297 7.81 -16.67 -9.25
CA PHE A 297 8.95 -15.74 -9.32
C PHE A 297 8.89 -14.71 -8.21
N GLY A 298 7.70 -14.17 -7.90
CA GLY A 298 7.52 -13.23 -6.80
C GLY A 298 7.91 -13.84 -5.46
N ALA A 299 7.41 -15.03 -5.13
CA ALA A 299 7.74 -15.72 -3.88
C ALA A 299 9.24 -16.10 -3.79
N PHE A 300 9.84 -16.48 -4.92
CA PHE A 300 11.29 -16.77 -4.99
C PHE A 300 12.13 -15.50 -4.76
N ILE A 301 11.75 -14.37 -5.36
CA ILE A 301 12.43 -13.09 -5.15
C ILE A 301 12.28 -12.61 -3.69
N LEU A 302 11.10 -12.81 -3.07
CA LEU A 302 10.90 -12.52 -1.64
C LEU A 302 11.85 -13.34 -0.78
N LEU A 303 12.02 -14.63 -1.06
CA LEU A 303 12.97 -15.49 -0.36
C LEU A 303 14.41 -14.98 -0.51
N LEU A 304 14.82 -14.63 -1.74
CA LEU A 304 16.15 -14.05 -1.99
C LEU A 304 16.35 -12.74 -1.22
N ALA A 305 15.32 -11.88 -1.17
CA ALA A 305 15.37 -10.64 -0.40
C ALA A 305 15.56 -10.91 1.11
N CYS A 306 14.86 -11.91 1.66
CA CYS A 306 15.01 -12.32 3.06
C CYS A 306 16.41 -12.85 3.38
N ILE A 307 17.04 -13.54 2.41
CA ILE A 307 18.44 -14.03 2.56
C ILE A 307 19.42 -12.86 2.45
N ALA A 308 19.19 -11.94 1.51
CA ALA A 308 20.11 -10.84 1.23
C ALA A 308 20.09 -9.74 2.30
N ALA A 309 18.92 -9.44 2.87
CA ALA A 309 18.73 -8.32 3.79
C ALA A 309 19.63 -8.35 5.04
N PRO A 310 19.86 -9.49 5.71
CA PRO A 310 20.74 -9.56 6.89
C PRO A 310 22.23 -9.68 6.58
N LEU A 311 22.65 -9.78 5.31
CA LEU A 311 24.05 -10.01 4.95
C LEU A 311 24.94 -8.78 5.15
N SER A 312 24.40 -7.59 5.00
CA SER A 312 25.13 -6.34 5.24
C SER A 312 24.16 -5.23 5.67
N PRO A 313 24.51 -4.42 6.67
CA PRO A 313 23.75 -3.23 7.03
C PRO A 313 24.01 -2.04 6.07
N ASP A 314 25.01 -2.12 5.19
CA ASP A 314 25.40 -1.03 4.31
C ASP A 314 24.29 -0.63 3.35
N VAL A 315 24.24 0.66 3.01
CA VAL A 315 23.16 1.29 2.23
C VAL A 315 22.91 0.60 0.88
N LEU A 316 23.98 0.29 0.12
CA LEU A 316 23.83 -0.27 -1.21
C LEU A 316 23.35 -1.74 -1.20
N PRO A 317 24.00 -2.68 -0.45
CA PRO A 317 23.52 -4.06 -0.35
C PRO A 317 22.09 -4.13 0.22
N LEU A 318 21.82 -3.40 1.29
CA LEU A 318 20.51 -3.37 1.91
C LEU A 318 19.46 -2.76 0.98
N GLY A 319 19.81 -1.70 0.25
CA GLY A 319 18.94 -1.09 -0.76
C GLY A 319 18.58 -2.06 -1.89
N ILE A 320 19.52 -2.88 -2.36
CA ILE A 320 19.28 -3.94 -3.34
C ILE A 320 18.35 -5.02 -2.76
N ALA A 321 18.60 -5.46 -1.53
CA ALA A 321 17.74 -6.44 -0.86
C ALA A 321 16.30 -5.93 -0.70
N LEU A 322 16.14 -4.66 -0.29
CA LEU A 322 14.83 -4.04 -0.13
C LEU A 322 14.13 -3.76 -1.47
N PHE A 323 14.88 -3.42 -2.53
CA PHE A 323 14.33 -3.36 -3.89
C PHE A 323 13.78 -4.72 -4.33
N LEU A 324 14.53 -5.81 -4.11
CA LEU A 324 14.07 -7.17 -4.39
C LEU A 324 12.84 -7.52 -3.55
N LEU A 325 12.78 -7.11 -2.29
CA LEU A 325 11.62 -7.28 -1.43
C LEU A 325 10.37 -6.63 -2.04
N GLY A 326 10.48 -5.39 -2.51
CA GLY A 326 9.42 -4.67 -3.20
C GLY A 326 9.00 -5.34 -4.51
N LEU A 327 9.96 -5.78 -5.33
CA LEU A 327 9.71 -6.47 -6.61
C LEU A 327 9.00 -7.82 -6.40
N GLY A 328 9.46 -8.61 -5.43
CA GLY A 328 8.84 -9.89 -5.10
C GLY A 328 7.41 -9.72 -4.60
N TRP A 329 7.18 -8.71 -3.76
CA TRP A 329 5.83 -8.34 -3.33
C TRP A 329 4.94 -7.93 -4.51
N ASN A 330 5.44 -7.08 -5.42
CA ASN A 330 4.68 -6.66 -6.61
C ASN A 330 4.22 -7.86 -7.44
N PHE A 331 5.09 -8.81 -7.69
CA PHE A 331 4.76 -10.01 -8.48
C PHE A 331 3.76 -10.92 -7.78
N CYS A 332 3.89 -11.13 -6.47
CA CYS A 332 2.91 -11.87 -5.68
C CYS A 332 1.55 -11.17 -5.66
N PHE A 333 1.54 -9.84 -5.49
CA PHE A 333 0.31 -9.05 -5.41
C PHE A 333 -0.40 -8.96 -6.76
N VAL A 334 0.30 -8.60 -7.83
CA VAL A 334 -0.28 -8.48 -9.18
C VAL A 334 -0.71 -9.85 -9.71
N GLY A 335 0.13 -10.88 -9.56
CA GLY A 335 -0.18 -12.25 -9.96
C GLY A 335 -1.35 -12.83 -9.16
N GLY A 336 -1.35 -12.64 -7.84
CA GLY A 336 -2.41 -13.10 -6.94
C GLY A 336 -3.73 -12.40 -7.18
N SER A 337 -3.75 -11.06 -7.29
CA SER A 337 -4.99 -10.31 -7.51
C SER A 337 -5.63 -10.64 -8.86
N THR A 338 -4.83 -10.88 -9.88
CA THR A 338 -5.34 -11.32 -11.19
C THR A 338 -5.84 -12.77 -11.12
N LEU A 339 -5.09 -13.69 -10.49
CA LEU A 339 -5.52 -15.07 -10.33
C LEU A 339 -6.84 -15.16 -9.56
N LEU A 340 -7.01 -14.37 -8.49
CA LEU A 340 -8.26 -14.29 -7.75
C LEU A 340 -9.39 -13.73 -8.65
N SER A 341 -9.12 -12.66 -9.38
CA SER A 341 -10.09 -12.01 -10.27
C SER A 341 -10.61 -12.94 -11.37
N ASP A 342 -9.75 -13.85 -11.87
CA ASP A 342 -10.10 -14.85 -12.87
C ASP A 342 -11.09 -15.92 -12.34
N GLN A 343 -11.19 -16.09 -11.00
CA GLN A 343 -12.12 -17.04 -10.37
C GLN A 343 -13.48 -16.41 -10.05
N LEU A 344 -13.64 -15.10 -10.26
CA LEU A 344 -14.79 -14.33 -9.78
C LEU A 344 -15.67 -13.82 -10.93
N SER A 345 -16.98 -14.04 -10.77
CA SER A 345 -17.97 -13.33 -11.60
C SER A 345 -17.94 -11.82 -11.28
N PRO A 346 -18.44 -10.96 -12.18
CA PRO A 346 -18.48 -9.52 -11.97
C PRO A 346 -19.17 -9.09 -10.66
N VAL A 347 -20.24 -9.79 -10.23
CA VAL A 347 -20.97 -9.53 -8.96
C VAL A 347 -20.16 -9.90 -7.71
N GLU A 348 -19.21 -10.83 -7.81
CA GLU A 348 -18.41 -11.33 -6.69
C GLU A 348 -17.15 -10.50 -6.44
N ARG A 349 -16.62 -9.81 -7.49
CA ARG A 349 -15.31 -9.16 -7.47
C ARG A 349 -15.15 -8.17 -6.34
N SER A 350 -16.02 -7.20 -6.22
CA SER A 350 -15.87 -6.11 -5.23
C SER A 350 -15.87 -6.65 -3.79
N ARG A 351 -16.80 -7.56 -3.47
CA ARG A 351 -16.92 -8.13 -2.14
C ARG A 351 -15.73 -9.02 -1.78
N THR A 352 -15.28 -9.85 -2.73
CA THR A 352 -14.17 -10.79 -2.49
C THR A 352 -12.84 -10.07 -2.42
N GLN A 353 -12.61 -9.07 -3.28
CA GLN A 353 -11.43 -8.21 -3.20
C GLN A 353 -11.40 -7.43 -1.86
N GLY A 354 -12.52 -6.86 -1.44
CA GLY A 354 -12.60 -6.15 -0.16
C GLY A 354 -12.29 -7.06 1.03
N ALA A 355 -12.79 -8.29 1.04
CA ALA A 355 -12.47 -9.28 2.07
C ALA A 355 -10.99 -9.68 2.05
N ASN A 356 -10.40 -9.85 0.87
CA ASN A 356 -8.97 -10.10 0.72
C ASN A 356 -8.13 -8.93 1.25
N ASP A 357 -8.44 -7.69 0.87
CA ASP A 357 -7.69 -6.51 1.30
C ASP A 357 -7.79 -6.31 2.82
N PHE A 358 -8.94 -6.61 3.41
CA PHE A 358 -9.13 -6.62 4.86
C PHE A 358 -8.24 -7.68 5.55
N LEU A 359 -8.22 -8.92 5.03
CA LEU A 359 -7.37 -9.99 5.55
C LEU A 359 -5.88 -9.63 5.44
N VAL A 360 -5.46 -9.10 4.30
CA VAL A 360 -4.08 -8.63 4.06
C VAL A 360 -3.72 -7.52 5.06
N GLY A 361 -4.62 -6.56 5.29
CA GLY A 361 -4.40 -5.48 6.26
C GLY A 361 -4.28 -5.98 7.70
N LEU A 362 -5.13 -6.93 8.09
CA LEU A 362 -5.09 -7.56 9.42
C LEU A 362 -3.78 -8.32 9.64
N ALA A 363 -3.38 -9.15 8.67
CA ALA A 363 -2.13 -9.89 8.70
C ALA A 363 -0.91 -8.96 8.76
N SER A 364 -0.96 -7.83 8.02
CA SER A 364 0.07 -6.80 8.04
C SER A 364 0.22 -6.13 9.41
N ALA A 365 -0.88 -5.80 10.05
CA ALA A 365 -0.86 -5.21 11.40
C ALA A 365 -0.30 -6.19 12.43
N PHE A 366 -0.72 -7.46 12.35
CA PHE A 366 -0.23 -8.51 13.25
C PHE A 366 1.28 -8.72 13.09
N ILE A 367 1.77 -8.89 11.87
CA ILE A 367 3.20 -9.11 11.65
C ILE A 367 4.03 -7.86 11.99
N SER A 368 3.51 -6.66 11.73
CA SER A 368 4.18 -5.41 12.14
C SER A 368 4.43 -5.39 13.64
N LEU A 369 3.40 -5.67 14.43
CA LEU A 369 3.52 -5.73 15.89
C LEU A 369 4.47 -6.86 16.33
N SER A 370 4.30 -8.06 15.80
CA SER A 370 5.13 -9.23 16.12
C SER A 370 6.60 -8.99 15.80
N SER A 371 6.90 -8.28 14.70
CA SER A 371 8.28 -7.96 14.30
C SER A 371 8.98 -7.08 15.34
N GLY A 372 8.26 -6.15 15.99
CA GLY A 372 8.82 -5.36 17.09
C GLY A 372 9.23 -6.21 18.28
N PHE A 373 8.37 -7.14 18.70
CA PHE A 373 8.68 -8.08 19.79
C PHE A 373 9.84 -9.01 19.45
N ILE A 374 9.85 -9.56 18.23
CA ILE A 374 10.92 -10.45 17.75
C ILE A 374 12.25 -9.68 17.70
N PHE A 375 12.25 -8.45 17.16
CA PHE A 375 13.45 -7.62 17.06
C PHE A 375 14.00 -7.25 18.42
N ALA A 376 13.15 -6.86 19.37
CA ALA A 376 13.57 -6.51 20.73
C ALA A 376 14.16 -7.72 21.49
N ALA A 377 13.65 -8.94 21.24
CA ALA A 377 14.12 -10.16 21.86
C ALA A 377 15.31 -10.83 21.13
N SER A 378 15.62 -10.39 19.90
CA SER A 378 16.63 -11.02 19.05
C SER A 378 17.37 -9.99 18.17
N ASN A 379 17.31 -10.14 16.87
CA ASN A 379 17.93 -9.25 15.91
C ASN A 379 17.24 -9.30 14.53
N TYR A 380 17.73 -8.47 13.59
CA TYR A 380 17.22 -8.39 12.23
C TYR A 380 17.30 -9.71 11.46
N THR A 381 18.37 -10.50 11.68
CA THR A 381 18.56 -11.80 11.01
C THR A 381 17.46 -12.80 11.37
N VAL A 382 17.02 -12.84 12.63
CA VAL A 382 15.93 -13.74 13.06
C VAL A 382 14.62 -13.37 12.35
N ILE A 383 14.31 -12.09 12.22
CA ILE A 383 13.13 -11.63 11.47
C ILE A 383 13.24 -12.05 10.01
N ALA A 384 14.42 -11.89 9.40
CA ALA A 384 14.66 -12.27 8.02
C ALA A 384 14.50 -13.80 7.80
N ILE A 385 14.95 -14.63 8.76
CA ILE A 385 14.73 -16.08 8.72
C ILE A 385 13.25 -16.41 8.83
N VAL A 386 12.52 -15.82 9.80
CA VAL A 386 11.08 -16.03 9.96
C VAL A 386 10.32 -15.63 8.70
N ALA A 387 10.62 -14.46 8.14
CA ALA A 387 10.02 -14.00 6.87
C ALA A 387 10.37 -14.93 5.70
N GLY A 388 11.61 -15.41 5.61
CA GLY A 388 12.06 -16.37 4.62
C GLY A 388 11.30 -17.71 4.70
N VAL A 389 11.11 -18.23 5.90
CA VAL A 389 10.30 -19.45 6.11
C VAL A 389 8.85 -19.23 5.69
N ILE A 390 8.26 -18.07 6.02
CA ILE A 390 6.90 -17.72 5.61
C ILE A 390 6.80 -17.64 4.07
N SER A 391 7.84 -17.12 3.39
CA SER A 391 7.85 -16.99 1.93
C SER A 391 7.85 -18.35 1.19
N LEU A 392 8.26 -19.42 1.84
CA LEU A 392 8.18 -20.77 1.29
C LEU A 392 6.73 -21.24 1.12
N ILE A 393 5.79 -20.77 1.94
CA ILE A 393 4.40 -21.21 1.87
C ILE A 393 3.77 -20.85 0.51
N PRO A 394 3.71 -19.57 0.06
CA PRO A 394 3.18 -19.25 -1.25
C PRO A 394 3.97 -19.89 -2.39
N LEU A 395 5.29 -20.06 -2.23
CA LEU A 395 6.14 -20.73 -3.21
C LEU A 395 5.72 -22.19 -3.43
N PHE A 396 5.57 -22.97 -2.37
CA PHE A 396 5.13 -24.37 -2.47
C PHE A 396 3.66 -24.49 -2.88
N MET A 397 2.78 -23.61 -2.38
CA MET A 397 1.38 -23.63 -2.76
C MET A 397 1.18 -23.39 -4.26
N VAL A 398 1.86 -22.42 -4.84
CA VAL A 398 1.73 -22.15 -6.27
C VAL A 398 2.36 -23.29 -7.11
N LEU A 399 3.48 -23.86 -6.67
CA LEU A 399 4.09 -25.05 -7.33
C LEU A 399 3.11 -26.24 -7.33
N PHE A 400 2.47 -26.51 -6.19
CA PHE A 400 1.50 -27.58 -6.07
C PHE A 400 0.25 -27.33 -6.93
N TRP A 401 -0.26 -26.09 -6.92
CA TRP A 401 -1.38 -25.70 -7.76
C TRP A 401 -1.07 -25.85 -9.26
N MET A 402 0.13 -25.43 -9.70
CA MET A 402 0.55 -25.53 -11.11
C MET A 402 0.73 -26.99 -11.58
N ARG A 403 1.07 -27.91 -10.67
CA ARG A 403 1.20 -29.35 -10.99
C ARG A 403 -0.16 -30.06 -11.16
N LYS A 404 -1.19 -29.58 -10.48
CA LYS A 404 -2.55 -30.05 -10.72
C LYS A 404 -3.00 -29.42 -12.03
N LYS A 405 -3.05 -30.24 -13.12
CA LYS A 405 -3.58 -29.77 -14.40
C LYS A 405 -4.91 -29.04 -14.15
N PRO A 406 -5.08 -27.78 -14.58
CA PRO A 406 -6.38 -27.11 -14.45
C PRO A 406 -7.39 -27.95 -15.24
N LEU A 407 -8.54 -28.25 -14.61
CA LEU A 407 -9.70 -28.74 -15.33
C LEU A 407 -9.97 -27.71 -16.45
N PRO A 408 -10.27 -28.16 -17.70
CA PRO A 408 -10.60 -27.24 -18.75
C PRO A 408 -11.77 -26.38 -18.28
N VAL A 409 -11.59 -25.06 -18.32
CA VAL A 409 -12.67 -24.10 -18.08
C VAL A 409 -13.68 -24.37 -19.17
N VAL A 410 -14.84 -24.88 -18.81
CA VAL A 410 -15.99 -25.04 -19.70
C VAL A 410 -16.41 -23.62 -20.06
N GLY A 411 -16.19 -23.26 -21.33
CA GLY A 411 -16.50 -21.95 -21.91
C GLY A 411 -18.02 -21.69 -22.02
#